data_90256a294a0bc7f0035eb6254f4fec88
#
_entry.id   90256a294a0bc7f0035eb6254f4fec88
#
_cell.length_a   1.000
_cell.length_b   1.000
_cell.length_c   1.000
_cell.angle_alpha   90.00
_cell.angle_beta   90.00
_cell.angle_gamma   90.00
#
_symmetry.space_group_name_H-M   'P 1'
#
loop_
_entity.id
_entity.type
_entity.pdbx_description
1 polymer ?
#
loop_
_entity_poly.entity_id
_entity_poly.type
_entity_poly.pdbx_seq_one_letter_code
_entity_poly.pdbx_strand_id
1 'polypeptide(L)'
;MMDRIEEVSLAIDFIEANLTERLNLDRIADAVHYSKYHLHRVFSDTVGLTVHEYMKRRQLTESAKLLVFSEKPIVDIALLSGYRSQQAFTSAFTAMYKMPPNMYRENERFYPLQLRFDFERSYEMLDRTESAGWKITFATEAEIPCWMELVRLVIDGFPYLDEEEYIRVLKQKIRTKQALILKDLSLIHISEPTRP
;
A
#
# COMPACT_ATOMS: atom_id res chain seq x y z
N MET A 1 25.49 1.50 16.08
CA MET A 1 24.36 2.40 15.82
C MET A 1 23.49 1.66 14.86
N MET A 2 22.29 1.26 15.26
CA MET A 2 21.35 0.51 14.42
C MET A 2 21.02 1.36 13.20
N ASP A 3 20.90 0.75 12.01
CA ASP A 3 20.52 1.44 10.78
C ASP A 3 19.06 1.92 10.92
N ARG A 4 18.73 3.09 10.35
CA ARG A 4 17.36 3.63 10.36
C ARG A 4 16.31 2.64 9.85
N ILE A 5 16.73 1.77 8.94
CA ILE A 5 15.88 0.73 8.37
C ILE A 5 15.58 -0.36 9.39
N GLU A 6 16.58 -0.80 10.16
CA GLU A 6 16.37 -1.75 11.26
C GLU A 6 15.42 -1.20 12.31
N GLU A 7 15.58 0.09 12.69
CA GLU A 7 14.68 0.76 13.63
C GLU A 7 13.22 0.74 13.15
N VAL A 8 13.00 1.08 11.88
CA VAL A 8 11.66 1.11 11.29
C VAL A 8 11.11 -0.29 11.09
N SER A 9 11.94 -1.27 10.70
CA SER A 9 11.53 -2.67 10.59
C SER A 9 11.02 -3.22 11.91
N LEU A 10 11.72 -2.99 13.03
CA LEU A 10 11.27 -3.41 14.35
C LEU A 10 9.91 -2.79 14.72
N ALA A 11 9.72 -1.50 14.40
CA ALA A 11 8.44 -0.84 14.65
C ALA A 11 7.32 -1.44 13.81
N ILE A 12 7.59 -1.75 12.54
CA ILE A 12 6.64 -2.43 11.64
C ILE A 12 6.30 -3.81 12.18
N ASP A 13 7.29 -4.60 12.59
CA ASP A 13 7.08 -5.94 13.15
C ASP A 13 6.19 -5.91 14.38
N PHE A 14 6.46 -4.97 15.28
CA PHE A 14 5.62 -4.78 16.46
C PHE A 14 4.18 -4.37 16.10
N ILE A 15 4.01 -3.45 15.14
CA ILE A 15 2.68 -3.05 14.65
C ILE A 15 1.94 -4.24 14.06
N GLU A 16 2.58 -4.99 13.16
CA GLU A 16 1.96 -6.13 12.47
C GLU A 16 1.55 -7.26 13.43
N ALA A 17 2.36 -7.51 14.46
CA ALA A 17 2.04 -8.51 15.51
C ALA A 17 0.86 -8.08 16.40
N ASN A 18 0.53 -6.79 16.44
CA ASN A 18 -0.47 -6.23 17.36
C ASN A 18 -1.58 -5.43 16.65
N LEU A 19 -1.84 -5.68 15.36
CA LEU A 19 -2.83 -4.92 14.56
C LEU A 19 -4.25 -4.95 15.12
N THR A 20 -4.61 -6.01 15.87
CA THR A 20 -5.92 -6.16 16.49
C THR A 20 -6.02 -5.46 17.84
N GLU A 21 -4.92 -4.98 18.38
CA GLU A 21 -4.88 -4.28 19.64
C GLU A 21 -5.02 -2.76 19.46
N ARG A 22 -5.37 -2.07 20.55
CA ARG A 22 -5.32 -0.61 20.58
C ARG A 22 -3.89 -0.14 20.75
N LEU A 23 -3.19 -0.02 19.63
CA LEU A 23 -1.86 0.56 19.60
C LEU A 23 -1.94 2.09 19.58
N ASN A 24 -0.95 2.69 20.22
CA ASN A 24 -0.64 4.12 20.09
C ASN A 24 0.87 4.30 19.90
N LEU A 25 1.27 5.49 19.53
CA LEU A 25 2.67 5.80 19.25
C LEU A 25 3.57 5.57 20.48
N ASP A 26 3.08 5.84 21.69
CA ASP A 26 3.87 5.65 22.91
C ASP A 26 4.18 4.16 23.12
N ARG A 27 3.19 3.26 23.03
CA ARG A 27 3.42 1.80 23.14
C ARG A 27 4.40 1.26 22.10
N ILE A 28 4.32 1.77 20.87
CA ILE A 28 5.23 1.33 19.81
C ILE A 28 6.65 1.84 20.10
N ALA A 29 6.79 3.11 20.48
CA ALA A 29 8.07 3.71 20.80
C ALA A 29 8.75 3.01 21.99
N ASP A 30 7.99 2.68 23.06
CA ASP A 30 8.46 1.93 24.20
C ASP A 30 8.94 0.52 23.81
N ALA A 31 8.19 -0.17 22.95
CA ALA A 31 8.53 -1.53 22.50
C ALA A 31 9.82 -1.58 21.69
N VAL A 32 10.13 -0.53 20.95
CA VAL A 32 11.38 -0.43 20.16
C VAL A 32 12.48 0.39 20.85
N HIS A 33 12.25 0.80 22.11
CA HIS A 33 13.20 1.57 22.95
C HIS A 33 13.62 2.92 22.37
N TYR A 34 12.70 3.60 21.68
CA TYR A 34 12.92 4.95 21.15
C TYR A 34 11.96 5.97 21.74
N SER A 35 12.36 7.27 21.66
CA SER A 35 11.39 8.32 21.95
C SER A 35 10.35 8.41 20.82
N LYS A 36 9.12 8.76 21.18
CA LYS A 36 8.02 8.91 20.20
C LYS A 36 8.33 9.93 19.08
N TYR A 37 9.08 10.98 19.41
CA TYR A 37 9.48 11.99 18.42
C TYR A 37 10.50 11.45 17.43
N HIS A 38 11.47 10.69 17.92
CA HIS A 38 12.46 10.02 17.07
C HIS A 38 11.77 9.02 16.15
N LEU A 39 10.98 8.11 16.72
CA LEU A 39 10.25 7.10 15.95
C LEU A 39 9.35 7.74 14.89
N HIS A 40 8.55 8.75 15.27
CA HIS A 40 7.65 9.41 14.32
C HIS A 40 8.41 9.99 13.13
N ARG A 41 9.53 10.67 13.37
CA ARG A 41 10.35 11.28 12.33
C ARG A 41 10.99 10.23 11.44
N VAL A 42 11.71 9.26 12.03
CA VAL A 42 12.43 8.24 11.26
C VAL A 42 11.46 7.38 10.46
N PHE A 43 10.34 6.99 11.05
CA PHE A 43 9.31 6.23 10.37
C PHE A 43 8.71 7.00 9.18
N SER A 44 8.32 8.25 9.38
CA SER A 44 7.74 9.07 8.31
C SER A 44 8.73 9.35 7.18
N ASP A 45 10.00 9.59 7.51
CA ASP A 45 11.06 9.83 6.53
C ASP A 45 11.35 8.56 5.69
N THR A 46 11.22 7.38 6.30
CA THR A 46 11.56 6.09 5.66
C THR A 46 10.39 5.48 4.91
N VAL A 47 9.20 5.49 5.52
CA VAL A 47 7.98 4.83 4.98
C VAL A 47 7.15 5.78 4.11
N GLY A 48 7.31 7.10 4.28
CA GLY A 48 6.50 8.12 3.62
C GLY A 48 5.08 8.26 4.20
N LEU A 49 4.79 7.59 5.31
CA LEU A 49 3.52 7.65 6.05
C LEU A 49 3.82 7.89 7.53
N THR A 50 2.90 8.53 8.23
CA THR A 50 2.98 8.53 9.69
C THR A 50 2.70 7.13 10.25
N VAL A 51 3.22 6.82 11.43
CA VAL A 51 2.94 5.54 12.14
C VAL A 51 1.43 5.29 12.24
N HIS A 52 0.66 6.33 12.55
CA HIS A 52 -0.79 6.23 12.69
C HIS A 52 -1.50 5.92 11.35
N GLU A 53 -1.09 6.56 10.27
CA GLU A 53 -1.63 6.30 8.93
C GLU A 53 -1.29 4.89 8.47
N TYR A 54 -0.04 4.45 8.67
CA TYR A 54 0.37 3.09 8.35
C TYR A 54 -0.50 2.06 9.09
N MET A 55 -0.61 2.18 10.43
CA MET A 55 -1.46 1.30 11.24
C MET A 55 -2.91 1.25 10.73
N LYS A 56 -3.52 2.42 10.53
CA LYS A 56 -4.90 2.50 10.03
C LYS A 56 -5.08 1.80 8.69
N ARG A 57 -4.19 2.04 7.75
CA ARG A 57 -4.25 1.40 6.43
C ARG A 57 -4.08 -0.11 6.52
N ARG A 58 -3.16 -0.58 7.35
CA ARG A 58 -2.96 -2.01 7.59
C ARG A 58 -4.18 -2.67 8.25
N GLN A 59 -4.75 -2.05 9.30
CA GLN A 59 -5.96 -2.52 9.95
C GLN A 59 -7.15 -2.62 8.98
N LEU A 60 -7.33 -1.63 8.10
CA LEU A 60 -8.38 -1.67 7.08
C LEU A 60 -8.11 -2.73 6.01
N THR A 61 -6.86 -2.98 5.65
CA THR A 61 -6.51 -4.04 4.70
C THR A 61 -6.77 -5.43 5.29
N GLU A 62 -6.43 -5.66 6.56
CA GLU A 62 -6.77 -6.92 7.24
C GLU A 62 -8.30 -7.06 7.44
N SER A 63 -9.01 -5.94 7.68
CA SER A 63 -10.47 -5.95 7.72
C SER A 63 -11.08 -6.34 6.36
N ALA A 64 -10.53 -5.85 5.27
CA ALA A 64 -10.96 -6.21 3.92
C ALA A 64 -10.80 -7.73 3.67
N LYS A 65 -9.71 -8.31 4.14
CA LYS A 65 -9.50 -9.76 4.11
C LYS A 65 -10.54 -10.51 4.93
N LEU A 66 -10.84 -10.04 6.15
CA LEU A 66 -11.89 -10.65 6.98
C LEU A 66 -13.30 -10.53 6.37
N LEU A 67 -13.59 -9.42 5.70
CA LEU A 67 -14.88 -9.24 5.01
C LEU A 67 -15.10 -10.29 3.92
N VAL A 68 -14.07 -10.64 3.16
CA VAL A 68 -14.16 -11.59 2.04
C VAL A 68 -14.04 -13.04 2.52
N PHE A 69 -13.14 -13.32 3.47
CA PHE A 69 -12.79 -14.70 3.83
C PHE A 69 -13.39 -15.17 5.15
N SER A 70 -14.33 -14.41 5.75
CA SER A 70 -15.03 -14.83 6.97
C SER A 70 -16.47 -14.37 6.99
N GLU A 71 -17.31 -15.15 7.70
CA GLU A 71 -18.71 -14.82 7.96
C GLU A 71 -18.91 -13.90 9.19
N LYS A 72 -17.83 -13.32 9.73
CA LYS A 72 -17.93 -12.46 10.91
C LYS A 72 -18.84 -11.27 10.66
N PRO A 73 -19.72 -10.91 11.59
CA PRO A 73 -20.48 -9.67 11.51
C PRO A 73 -19.58 -8.44 11.32
N ILE A 74 -20.04 -7.47 10.53
CA ILE A 74 -19.23 -6.26 10.25
C ILE A 74 -18.89 -5.50 11.53
N VAL A 75 -19.78 -5.54 12.53
CA VAL A 75 -19.53 -4.93 13.84
C VAL A 75 -18.33 -5.59 14.56
N ASP A 76 -18.22 -6.92 14.48
CA ASP A 76 -17.11 -7.66 15.09
C ASP A 76 -15.80 -7.36 14.37
N ILE A 77 -15.82 -7.31 13.04
CA ILE A 77 -14.66 -6.89 12.24
C ILE A 77 -14.23 -5.46 12.61
N ALA A 78 -15.18 -4.54 12.78
CA ALA A 78 -14.89 -3.18 13.21
C ALA A 78 -14.17 -3.15 14.57
N LEU A 79 -14.66 -3.91 15.54
CA LEU A 79 -14.06 -4.01 16.88
C LEU A 79 -12.67 -4.64 16.85
N LEU A 80 -12.50 -5.74 16.10
CA LEU A 80 -11.20 -6.40 15.88
C LEU A 80 -10.17 -5.49 15.21
N SER A 81 -10.64 -4.55 14.41
CA SER A 81 -9.80 -3.57 13.71
C SER A 81 -9.57 -2.29 14.53
N GLY A 82 -9.87 -2.31 15.83
CA GLY A 82 -9.60 -1.22 16.77
C GLY A 82 -10.59 -0.06 16.71
N TYR A 83 -11.70 -0.16 15.96
CA TYR A 83 -12.73 0.86 15.91
C TYR A 83 -13.69 0.73 17.08
N ARG A 84 -14.20 1.88 17.56
CA ARG A 84 -15.15 1.93 18.68
C ARG A 84 -16.61 1.68 18.27
N SER A 85 -16.89 1.77 16.98
CA SER A 85 -18.22 1.55 16.42
C SER A 85 -18.15 1.12 14.96
N GLN A 86 -19.17 0.40 14.51
CA GLN A 86 -19.31 0.03 13.10
C GLN A 86 -19.40 1.27 12.18
N GLN A 87 -20.02 2.36 12.64
CA GLN A 87 -20.13 3.59 11.85
C GLN A 87 -18.77 4.23 11.58
N ALA A 88 -17.91 4.34 12.61
CA ALA A 88 -16.55 4.87 12.45
C ALA A 88 -15.72 3.99 11.52
N PHE A 89 -15.85 2.67 11.66
CA PHE A 89 -15.22 1.70 10.75
C PHE A 89 -15.71 1.88 9.31
N THR A 90 -17.04 1.89 9.10
CA THR A 90 -17.63 2.04 7.77
C THR A 90 -17.17 3.32 7.09
N SER A 91 -17.13 4.44 7.80
CA SER A 91 -16.64 5.71 7.26
C SER A 91 -15.17 5.62 6.84
N ALA A 92 -14.30 5.07 7.69
CA ALA A 92 -12.88 4.93 7.41
C ALA A 92 -12.63 3.93 6.26
N PHE A 93 -13.35 2.81 6.26
CA PHE A 93 -13.26 1.80 5.21
C PHE A 93 -13.71 2.36 3.86
N THR A 94 -14.86 3.04 3.82
CA THR A 94 -15.37 3.67 2.58
C THR A 94 -14.43 4.77 2.08
N ALA A 95 -13.82 5.53 2.97
CA ALA A 95 -12.83 6.54 2.57
C ALA A 95 -11.61 5.91 1.88
N MET A 96 -11.17 4.72 2.33
CA MET A 96 -10.00 4.02 1.77
C MET A 96 -10.36 3.18 0.55
N TYR A 97 -11.39 2.34 0.64
CA TYR A 97 -11.78 1.37 -0.39
C TYR A 97 -12.80 1.89 -1.40
N LYS A 98 -13.30 3.12 -1.21
CA LYS A 98 -14.30 3.80 -2.04
C LYS A 98 -15.65 3.06 -2.15
N MET A 99 -15.87 2.07 -1.29
CA MET A 99 -17.13 1.36 -1.17
C MET A 99 -17.41 0.93 0.27
N PRO A 100 -18.67 0.79 0.69
CA PRO A 100 -19.03 0.33 2.03
C PRO A 100 -18.59 -1.13 2.28
N PRO A 101 -18.34 -1.52 3.55
CA PRO A 101 -17.91 -2.87 3.90
C PRO A 101 -18.84 -4.00 3.45
N ASN A 102 -20.17 -3.78 3.49
CA ASN A 102 -21.14 -4.77 3.03
C ASN A 102 -21.02 -5.02 1.52
N MET A 103 -20.92 -3.97 0.71
CA MET A 103 -20.71 -4.10 -0.73
C MET A 103 -19.37 -4.75 -1.05
N TYR A 104 -18.33 -4.44 -0.28
CA TYR A 104 -17.02 -5.07 -0.46
C TYR A 104 -17.09 -6.58 -0.19
N ARG A 105 -17.84 -7.01 0.83
CA ARG A 105 -18.12 -8.42 1.12
C ARG A 105 -18.85 -9.11 -0.03
N GLU A 106 -19.93 -8.48 -0.51
CA GLU A 106 -20.76 -9.01 -1.60
C GLU A 106 -20.00 -9.19 -2.92
N ASN A 107 -18.97 -8.39 -3.14
CA ASN A 107 -18.12 -8.51 -4.34
C ASN A 107 -17.17 -9.72 -4.29
N GLU A 108 -16.96 -10.34 -3.14
CA GLU A 108 -16.13 -11.54 -2.93
C GLU A 108 -14.69 -11.42 -3.51
N ARG A 109 -14.20 -10.20 -3.72
CA ARG A 109 -12.87 -9.94 -4.27
C ARG A 109 -12.01 -9.21 -3.25
N PHE A 110 -10.93 -9.85 -2.83
CA PHE A 110 -9.95 -9.25 -1.96
C PHE A 110 -8.81 -8.63 -2.76
N TYR A 111 -8.51 -7.37 -2.46
CA TYR A 111 -7.28 -6.72 -2.88
C TYR A 111 -6.72 -5.86 -1.73
N PRO A 112 -5.40 -5.96 -1.45
CA PRO A 112 -4.78 -5.19 -0.40
C PRO A 112 -4.45 -3.78 -0.90
N LEU A 113 -4.92 -2.73 -0.20
CA LEU A 113 -4.53 -1.33 -0.49
C LEU A 113 -3.27 -0.88 0.26
N GLN A 114 -2.89 -1.61 1.30
CA GLN A 114 -1.64 -1.41 2.02
C GLN A 114 -1.05 -2.75 2.41
N LEU A 115 0.00 -3.16 1.73
CA LEU A 115 0.81 -4.30 2.15
C LEU A 115 1.71 -3.92 3.33
N ARG A 116 2.17 -4.93 4.09
CA ARG A 116 3.25 -4.75 5.03
C ARG A 116 4.48 -4.22 4.30
N PHE A 117 5.13 -3.24 4.90
CA PHE A 117 6.42 -2.78 4.41
C PHE A 117 7.49 -3.83 4.75
N ASP A 118 8.20 -4.27 3.72
CA ASP A 118 9.27 -5.27 3.83
C ASP A 118 10.51 -4.72 3.13
N PHE A 119 11.47 -4.27 3.92
CA PHE A 119 12.69 -3.67 3.39
C PHE A 119 13.64 -4.72 2.82
N GLU A 120 13.74 -5.91 3.42
CA GLU A 120 14.61 -6.98 2.92
C GLU A 120 14.20 -7.39 1.52
N ARG A 121 12.89 -7.62 1.32
CA ARG A 121 12.35 -7.94 0.01
C ARG A 121 12.54 -6.80 -1.01
N SER A 122 12.47 -5.56 -0.55
CA SER A 122 12.71 -4.40 -1.41
C SER A 122 14.17 -4.33 -1.85
N TYR A 123 15.13 -4.63 -0.96
CA TYR A 123 16.55 -4.70 -1.30
C TYR A 123 16.86 -5.87 -2.22
N GLU A 124 16.34 -7.07 -1.96
CA GLU A 124 16.50 -8.22 -2.85
C GLU A 124 15.95 -7.95 -4.26
N MET A 125 14.83 -7.24 -4.35
CA MET A 125 14.29 -6.80 -5.65
C MET A 125 15.22 -5.81 -6.35
N LEU A 126 15.78 -4.84 -5.62
CA LEU A 126 16.75 -3.88 -6.20
C LEU A 126 18.02 -4.57 -6.67
N ASP A 127 18.58 -5.46 -5.87
CA ASP A 127 19.78 -6.24 -6.23
C ASP A 127 19.55 -7.14 -7.47
N ARG A 128 18.37 -7.77 -7.53
CA ARG A 128 17.93 -8.54 -8.72
C ARG A 128 17.73 -7.65 -9.94
N THR A 129 17.23 -6.42 -9.76
CA THR A 129 17.04 -5.50 -10.88
C THR A 129 18.35 -4.98 -11.44
N GLU A 130 19.36 -4.72 -10.61
CA GLU A 130 20.71 -4.36 -11.08
C GLU A 130 21.37 -5.51 -11.85
N SER A 131 21.26 -6.75 -11.36
CA SER A 131 21.80 -7.94 -12.01
C SER A 131 21.04 -8.38 -13.27
N ALA A 132 19.75 -8.03 -13.39
CA ALA A 132 18.90 -8.38 -14.53
C ALA A 132 18.86 -7.33 -15.65
N GLY A 133 19.64 -6.25 -15.55
CA GLY A 133 19.63 -5.17 -16.54
C GLY A 133 18.42 -4.24 -16.45
N TRP A 134 17.72 -4.21 -15.33
CA TRP A 134 16.60 -3.31 -15.11
C TRP A 134 17.08 -1.92 -14.73
N LYS A 135 16.35 -0.90 -15.17
CA LYS A 135 16.67 0.49 -14.88
C LYS A 135 15.46 1.25 -14.38
N ILE A 136 15.63 1.92 -13.25
CA ILE A 136 14.62 2.86 -12.75
C ILE A 136 14.82 4.21 -13.45
N THR A 137 13.77 4.71 -14.10
CA THR A 137 13.78 6.00 -14.79
C THR A 137 12.53 6.79 -14.44
N PHE A 138 12.58 8.12 -14.64
CA PHE A 138 11.34 8.89 -14.60
C PHE A 138 10.42 8.46 -15.75
N ALA A 139 9.14 8.28 -15.44
CA ALA A 139 8.14 7.99 -16.45
C ALA A 139 7.96 9.19 -17.39
N THR A 140 7.59 8.91 -18.63
CA THR A 140 7.19 9.91 -19.64
C THR A 140 5.74 9.69 -20.05
N GLU A 141 5.14 10.63 -20.76
CA GLU A 141 3.75 10.48 -21.22
C GLU A 141 3.57 9.28 -22.20
N ALA A 142 4.66 8.80 -22.82
CA ALA A 142 4.62 7.64 -23.70
C ALA A 142 4.30 6.33 -22.97
N GLU A 143 4.60 6.23 -21.68
CA GLU A 143 4.32 5.05 -20.87
C GLU A 143 2.89 5.02 -20.27
N ILE A 144 2.09 6.08 -20.46
CA ILE A 144 0.73 6.15 -19.90
C ILE A 144 -0.15 4.96 -20.35
N PRO A 145 -0.18 4.52 -21.61
CA PRO A 145 -1.00 3.38 -22.03
C PRO A 145 -0.64 2.09 -21.26
N CYS A 146 0.64 1.75 -21.21
CA CYS A 146 1.12 0.58 -20.48
C CYS A 146 0.87 0.69 -18.97
N TRP A 147 1.03 1.89 -18.39
CA TRP A 147 0.70 2.18 -17.00
C TRP A 147 -0.78 1.93 -16.73
N MET A 148 -1.67 2.39 -17.60
CA MET A 148 -3.11 2.19 -17.45
C MET A 148 -3.53 0.73 -17.60
N GLU A 149 -2.86 -0.06 -18.44
CA GLU A 149 -3.06 -1.51 -18.51
C GLU A 149 -2.73 -2.19 -17.18
N LEU A 150 -1.59 -1.83 -16.58
CA LEU A 150 -1.20 -2.32 -15.27
C LEU A 150 -2.19 -1.88 -14.18
N VAL A 151 -2.62 -0.62 -14.21
CA VAL A 151 -3.61 -0.09 -13.27
C VAL A 151 -4.93 -0.86 -13.37
N ARG A 152 -5.43 -1.13 -14.57
CA ARG A 152 -6.64 -1.92 -14.78
C ARG A 152 -6.47 -3.36 -14.28
N LEU A 153 -5.29 -3.96 -14.50
CA LEU A 153 -5.00 -5.31 -14.05
C LEU A 153 -4.92 -5.43 -12.53
N VAL A 154 -4.29 -4.44 -11.87
CA VAL A 154 -4.05 -4.45 -10.42
C VAL A 154 -5.22 -3.85 -9.63
N ILE A 155 -5.95 -2.91 -10.25
CA ILE A 155 -7.05 -2.15 -9.64
C ILE A 155 -8.42 -2.59 -10.21
N ASP A 156 -8.48 -3.71 -10.90
CA ASP A 156 -9.70 -4.27 -11.55
C ASP A 156 -10.83 -4.64 -10.55
N GLY A 157 -10.80 -4.10 -9.39
CA GLY A 157 -11.88 -4.08 -8.40
C GLY A 157 -12.20 -2.67 -7.92
N PHE A 158 -11.66 -1.63 -8.56
CA PHE A 158 -11.97 -0.25 -8.23
C PHE A 158 -13.15 0.22 -9.10
N PRO A 159 -14.42 0.01 -8.66
CA PRO A 159 -15.60 0.34 -9.48
C PRO A 159 -15.79 1.85 -9.67
N TYR A 160 -14.90 2.67 -9.11
CA TYR A 160 -14.99 4.12 -9.10
C TYR A 160 -13.70 4.80 -9.56
N LEU A 161 -12.82 4.09 -10.31
CA LEU A 161 -11.67 4.74 -10.92
C LEU A 161 -12.15 5.59 -12.11
N ASP A 162 -12.19 6.89 -11.91
CA ASP A 162 -12.29 7.85 -13.01
C ASP A 162 -10.96 7.85 -13.76
N GLU A 163 -10.89 7.13 -14.88
CA GLU A 163 -9.66 7.00 -15.68
C GLU A 163 -9.19 8.35 -16.21
N GLU A 164 -10.08 9.26 -16.57
CA GLU A 164 -9.72 10.58 -17.08
C GLU A 164 -9.05 11.41 -15.99
N GLU A 165 -9.64 11.41 -14.79
CA GLU A 165 -9.07 12.07 -13.62
C GLU A 165 -7.72 11.44 -13.23
N TYR A 166 -7.62 10.11 -13.22
CA TYR A 166 -6.38 9.41 -12.93
C TYR A 166 -5.27 9.77 -13.91
N ILE A 167 -5.56 9.75 -15.21
CA ILE A 167 -4.61 10.11 -16.27
C ILE A 167 -4.19 11.58 -16.13
N ARG A 168 -5.11 12.47 -15.78
CA ARG A 168 -4.80 13.88 -15.53
C ARG A 168 -3.79 14.05 -14.39
N VAL A 169 -4.03 13.37 -13.26
CA VAL A 169 -3.12 13.39 -12.10
C VAL A 169 -1.79 12.74 -12.44
N LEU A 170 -1.80 11.61 -13.15
CA LEU A 170 -0.58 10.91 -13.58
C LEU A 170 0.28 11.81 -14.49
N LYS A 171 -0.30 12.49 -15.46
CA LYS A 171 0.40 13.46 -16.31
C LYS A 171 1.07 14.57 -15.49
N GLN A 172 0.37 15.09 -14.48
CA GLN A 172 0.96 16.07 -13.57
C GLN A 172 2.16 15.48 -12.81
N LYS A 173 2.04 14.27 -12.27
CA LYS A 173 3.13 13.56 -11.58
C LYS A 173 4.33 13.29 -12.48
N ILE A 174 4.10 12.93 -13.73
CA ILE A 174 5.15 12.76 -14.74
C ILE A 174 5.89 14.07 -14.98
N ARG A 175 5.17 15.16 -15.22
CA ARG A 175 5.76 16.50 -15.46
C ARG A 175 6.58 17.01 -14.28
N THR A 176 6.17 16.70 -13.06
CA THR A 176 6.88 17.08 -11.83
C THR A 176 7.95 16.07 -11.41
N LYS A 177 8.28 15.07 -12.25
CA LYS A 177 9.24 13.99 -11.96
C LYS A 177 8.96 13.24 -10.65
N GLN A 178 7.70 12.99 -10.37
CA GLN A 178 7.23 12.22 -9.20
C GLN A 178 6.75 10.80 -9.57
N ALA A 179 6.76 10.45 -10.85
CA ALA A 179 6.42 9.12 -11.35
C ALA A 179 7.69 8.42 -11.83
N LEU A 180 7.96 7.24 -11.29
CA LEU A 180 9.08 6.39 -11.65
C LEU A 180 8.56 5.12 -12.32
N ILE A 181 9.33 4.60 -13.25
CA ILE A 181 9.06 3.34 -13.95
C ILE A 181 10.30 2.47 -13.92
N LEU A 182 10.09 1.17 -13.72
CA LEU A 182 11.11 0.15 -13.81
C LEU A 182 11.08 -0.41 -15.24
N LYS A 183 12.19 -0.27 -15.97
CA LYS A 183 12.33 -0.78 -17.34
C LYS A 183 13.33 -1.93 -17.35
N ASP A 184 12.95 -3.04 -17.96
CA ASP A 184 13.87 -4.12 -18.30
C ASP A 184 14.54 -3.79 -19.64
N LEU A 185 15.84 -3.63 -19.61
CA LEU A 185 16.63 -3.32 -20.80
C LEU A 185 16.81 -4.54 -21.73
N SER A 186 16.49 -5.75 -21.26
CA SER A 186 16.53 -6.97 -22.06
C SER A 186 15.30 -7.16 -22.96
N LEU A 187 14.21 -6.43 -22.69
CA LEU A 187 12.93 -6.49 -23.42
C LEU A 187 12.77 -5.38 -24.47
N ILE A 188 13.87 -4.82 -25.00
CA ILE A 188 13.82 -3.91 -26.16
C ILE A 188 13.37 -4.64 -27.46
N HIS A 189 13.10 -5.92 -27.41
CA HIS A 189 12.41 -6.70 -28.45
C HIS A 189 10.96 -7.00 -28.04
N ILE A 190 10.11 -6.01 -27.93
CA ILE A 190 8.68 -6.22 -28.14
C ILE A 190 8.50 -6.24 -29.67
N SER A 191 8.59 -7.43 -30.23
CA SER A 191 8.09 -7.69 -31.56
C SER A 191 6.60 -7.35 -31.56
N GLU A 192 6.18 -6.45 -32.47
CA GLU A 192 4.78 -6.19 -32.76
C GLU A 192 4.03 -7.54 -32.89
N PRO A 193 2.81 -7.68 -32.30
CA PRO A 193 2.01 -8.84 -32.57
C PRO A 193 1.68 -8.85 -34.04
N THR A 194 2.30 -9.77 -34.77
CA THR A 194 1.88 -10.12 -36.14
C THR A 194 0.43 -10.54 -36.08
N ARG A 195 -0.45 -9.68 -36.57
CA ARG A 195 -1.83 -10.05 -36.84
C ARG A 195 -1.82 -11.14 -37.91
N PRO A 196 -2.68 -12.19 -37.72
CA PRO A 196 -2.96 -13.15 -38.78
C PRO A 196 -3.74 -12.52 -39.92
#